data_8f6cca5d187f5312bd42ded2fc183b06
#
_entry.id   8f6cca5d187f5312bd42ded2fc183b06
#
_cell.length_a   1.000
_cell.length_b   1.000
_cell.length_c   1.000
_cell.angle_alpha   90.00
_cell.angle_beta   90.00
_cell.angle_gamma   90.00
#
_symmetry.space_group_name_H-M   'P 1'
#
loop_
_entity.id
_entity.type
_entity.pdbx_description
1 polymer ?
#
loop_
_entity_poly.entity_id
_entity_poly.type
_entity_poly.pdbx_seq_one_letter_code
_entity_poly.pdbx_strand_id
1 'polypeptide(L)'
;MSTRTTEFGGFDHGAQYFTVRDERFEKALATASGLVRPWSASSVQVLDDLGRVVAASLPAKEAHWVAKPGMNALVRQWAQPLVDAGQLVLDTRVVYIEEDKLDPKRWQLQTDGPGAGVHSGFDAVVLAIPAPQAHALLRDSEQAAPLLADLAGVNVAPCWTLMVAFPQAQQPTLQSLGPQWNVARSTHHRISWLARESSKPGRGPIERWTVQASPAWSQRHLEDDAERVKAKLLKAFTEVTGIRAEPPYASVHRWRYAQTTKPLGKTHAWDAESHIGACGDWCLGHRVEDGFVSGLEMALAIL
;
A
#
# COMPACT_ATOMS: atom_id res chain seq x y z
N MET A 1 3.63 -0.69 -1.24
CA MET A 1 3.92 -1.62 -0.11
C MET A 1 4.65 -0.85 0.99
N SER A 2 4.15 -0.90 2.23
CA SER A 2 4.73 -0.14 3.34
C SER A 2 4.76 -0.96 4.62
N THR A 3 5.87 -0.91 5.34
CA THR A 3 6.06 -1.61 6.62
C THR A 3 6.54 -0.59 7.66
N ARG A 4 5.86 -0.49 8.79
CA ARG A 4 6.30 0.29 9.94
C ARG A 4 7.05 -0.60 10.90
N THR A 5 8.27 -0.26 11.24
CA THR A 5 9.09 -0.96 12.23
C THR A 5 8.93 -0.31 13.60
N THR A 6 8.76 -1.13 14.63
CA THR A 6 8.64 -0.73 16.04
C THR A 6 9.50 -1.64 16.90
N GLU A 7 9.63 -1.36 18.19
CA GLU A 7 10.26 -2.26 19.17
C GLU A 7 9.57 -3.64 19.25
N PHE A 8 8.28 -3.72 18.94
CA PHE A 8 7.50 -4.97 18.90
C PHE A 8 7.64 -5.73 17.57
N GLY A 9 8.32 -5.17 16.57
CA GLY A 9 8.51 -5.72 15.24
C GLY A 9 7.78 -4.94 14.14
N GLY A 10 7.74 -5.50 12.93
CA GLY A 10 7.17 -4.86 11.76
C GLY A 10 5.65 -5.02 11.64
N PHE A 11 5.00 -3.99 11.10
CA PHE A 11 3.59 -3.99 10.69
C PHE A 11 3.49 -3.63 9.22
N ASP A 12 2.92 -4.51 8.42
CA ASP A 12 2.62 -4.23 7.03
C ASP A 12 1.29 -3.46 6.94
N HIS A 13 1.34 -2.16 7.17
CA HIS A 13 0.16 -1.32 7.31
C HIS A 13 -0.43 -0.82 5.98
N GLY A 14 0.22 -1.11 4.85
CA GLY A 14 -0.31 -0.98 3.49
C GLY A 14 -0.81 -2.33 2.96
N ALA A 15 -0.20 -2.85 1.86
CA ALA A 15 -0.50 -4.17 1.34
C ALA A 15 -0.07 -5.25 2.34
N GLN A 16 -1.00 -6.18 2.63
CA GLN A 16 -0.80 -7.23 3.64
C GLN A 16 -0.12 -8.46 3.06
N TYR A 17 -0.35 -8.72 1.79
CA TYR A 17 0.15 -9.83 0.98
C TYR A 17 0.02 -9.46 -0.49
N PHE A 18 0.50 -10.32 -1.36
CA PHE A 18 0.22 -10.27 -2.80
C PHE A 18 -0.06 -11.68 -3.35
N THR A 19 -0.69 -11.72 -4.50
CA THR A 19 -0.91 -12.91 -5.33
C THR A 19 -0.14 -12.75 -6.63
N VAL A 20 0.09 -13.85 -7.35
CA VAL A 20 0.88 -13.88 -8.58
C VAL A 20 0.03 -14.53 -9.68
N ARG A 21 -0.18 -13.80 -10.78
CA ARG A 21 -0.96 -14.23 -11.96
C ARG A 21 -0.23 -13.94 -13.26
N ASP A 22 0.54 -12.83 -13.30
CA ASP A 22 1.31 -12.41 -14.46
C ASP A 22 2.70 -13.06 -14.43
N GLU A 23 3.05 -13.77 -15.49
CA GLU A 23 4.35 -14.47 -15.62
C GLU A 23 5.54 -13.52 -15.50
N ARG A 24 5.40 -12.26 -15.92
CA ARG A 24 6.48 -11.27 -15.82
C ARG A 24 6.70 -10.86 -14.36
N PHE A 25 5.62 -10.76 -13.58
CA PHE A 25 5.72 -10.52 -12.14
C PHE A 25 6.35 -11.72 -11.43
N GLU A 26 5.98 -12.95 -11.82
CA GLU A 26 6.62 -14.18 -11.31
C GLU A 26 8.13 -14.19 -11.57
N LYS A 27 8.54 -13.88 -12.80
CA LYS A 27 9.96 -13.76 -13.17
C LYS A 27 10.67 -12.67 -12.38
N ALA A 28 10.05 -11.53 -12.16
CA ALA A 28 10.61 -10.47 -11.33
C ALA A 28 10.77 -10.90 -9.87
N LEU A 29 9.80 -11.63 -9.30
CA LEU A 29 9.91 -12.18 -7.95
C LEU A 29 11.05 -13.18 -7.80
N ALA A 30 11.38 -13.96 -8.86
CA ALA A 30 12.50 -14.89 -8.85
C ALA A 30 13.85 -14.19 -8.61
N THR A 31 14.01 -12.92 -9.01
CA THR A 31 15.20 -12.11 -8.72
C THR A 31 15.35 -11.76 -7.23
N ALA A 32 14.27 -11.89 -6.45
CA ALA A 32 14.21 -11.64 -5.02
C ALA A 32 13.75 -12.86 -4.22
N SER A 33 14.03 -14.09 -4.71
CA SER A 33 13.54 -15.36 -4.15
C SER A 33 13.90 -15.57 -2.67
N GLY A 34 15.01 -14.99 -2.20
CA GLY A 34 15.41 -14.99 -0.78
C GLY A 34 14.47 -14.23 0.14
N LEU A 35 13.73 -13.26 -0.37
CA LEU A 35 12.82 -12.38 0.40
C LEU A 35 11.38 -12.85 0.41
N VAL A 36 10.90 -13.46 -0.67
CA VAL A 36 9.49 -13.80 -0.85
C VAL A 36 9.18 -15.18 -0.26
N ARG A 37 8.10 -15.29 0.48
CA ARG A 37 7.66 -16.53 1.14
C ARG A 37 6.14 -16.69 1.01
N PRO A 38 5.65 -17.94 0.85
CA PRO A 38 4.23 -18.22 0.97
C PRO A 38 3.79 -17.96 2.41
N TRP A 39 2.60 -17.38 2.55
CA TRP A 39 1.97 -17.17 3.85
C TRP A 39 0.84 -18.17 4.04
N SER A 40 0.79 -18.80 5.23
CA SER A 40 -0.20 -19.82 5.59
C SER A 40 -1.64 -19.31 5.76
N ALA A 41 -1.92 -18.08 5.30
CA ALA A 41 -3.28 -17.54 5.21
C ALA A 41 -4.05 -18.11 4.02
N SER A 42 -3.92 -19.42 3.77
CA SER A 42 -4.61 -20.13 2.69
C SER A 42 -6.14 -20.14 2.82
N SER A 43 -6.67 -19.77 3.99
CA SER A 43 -8.10 -19.52 4.23
C SER A 43 -8.29 -18.15 4.84
N VAL A 44 -9.06 -17.30 4.16
CA VAL A 44 -9.51 -16.00 4.70
C VAL A 44 -10.86 -16.26 5.37
N GLN A 45 -10.95 -16.06 6.69
CA GLN A 45 -12.22 -16.15 7.38
C GLN A 45 -13.13 -14.98 7.02
N VAL A 46 -14.44 -15.21 7.03
CA VAL A 46 -15.46 -14.16 6.92
C VAL A 46 -16.18 -14.05 8.25
N LEU A 47 -16.11 -12.88 8.85
CA LEU A 47 -16.69 -12.60 10.16
C LEU A 47 -17.90 -11.69 10.01
N ASP A 48 -18.93 -11.91 10.82
CA ASP A 48 -20.04 -10.99 10.98
C ASP A 48 -19.62 -9.74 11.80
N ASP A 49 -20.57 -8.88 12.08
CA ASP A 49 -20.38 -7.66 12.88
C ASP A 49 -20.03 -7.92 14.35
N LEU A 50 -20.28 -9.13 14.85
CA LEU A 50 -19.94 -9.60 16.19
C LEU A 50 -18.68 -10.48 16.22
N GLY A 51 -17.97 -10.63 15.09
CA GLY A 51 -16.77 -11.44 14.99
C GLY A 51 -16.98 -12.94 14.89
N ARG A 52 -18.23 -13.42 14.69
CA ARG A 52 -18.52 -14.84 14.50
C ARG A 52 -18.20 -15.23 13.05
N VAL A 53 -17.60 -16.40 12.88
CA VAL A 53 -17.33 -16.96 11.56
C VAL A 53 -18.66 -17.33 10.88
N VAL A 54 -19.02 -16.63 9.80
CA VAL A 54 -20.27 -16.84 9.04
C VAL A 54 -20.04 -17.63 7.76
N ALA A 55 -18.82 -17.62 7.24
CA ALA A 55 -18.41 -18.49 6.15
C ALA A 55 -16.94 -18.83 6.32
N ALA A 56 -16.59 -20.12 6.28
CA ALA A 56 -15.24 -20.51 5.94
C ALA A 56 -15.07 -20.18 4.45
N SER A 57 -14.17 -19.23 4.11
CA SER A 57 -13.85 -19.07 2.71
C SER A 57 -13.28 -20.39 2.21
N LEU A 58 -13.71 -20.79 1.02
CA LEU A 58 -13.04 -21.86 0.28
C LEU A 58 -11.53 -21.56 0.28
N PRO A 59 -10.66 -22.59 0.30
CA PRO A 59 -9.22 -22.38 0.20
C PRO A 59 -8.96 -21.36 -0.92
N ALA A 60 -8.13 -20.37 -0.66
CA ALA A 60 -7.79 -19.39 -1.67
C ALA A 60 -7.30 -20.15 -2.92
N LYS A 61 -7.88 -19.86 -4.07
CA LYS A 61 -7.43 -20.47 -5.34
C LYS A 61 -5.99 -20.09 -5.68
N GLU A 62 -5.46 -19.08 -5.01
CA GLU A 62 -4.15 -18.50 -5.24
C GLU A 62 -3.35 -18.48 -3.93
N ALA A 63 -2.06 -18.77 -4.03
CA ALA A 63 -1.15 -18.62 -2.90
C ALA A 63 -1.01 -17.16 -2.50
N HIS A 64 -1.05 -16.89 -1.20
CA HIS A 64 -0.73 -15.59 -0.64
C HIS A 64 0.76 -15.52 -0.35
N TRP A 65 1.41 -14.48 -0.84
CA TRP A 65 2.83 -14.25 -0.69
C TRP A 65 3.11 -13.01 0.14
N VAL A 66 4.18 -13.07 0.94
CA VAL A 66 4.68 -11.93 1.70
C VAL A 66 6.18 -11.79 1.52
N ALA A 67 6.68 -10.57 1.62
CA ALA A 67 8.11 -10.33 1.69
C ALA A 67 8.58 -10.25 3.15
N LYS A 68 9.81 -10.69 3.42
CA LYS A 68 10.45 -10.58 4.73
C LYS A 68 11.70 -9.69 4.65
N PRO A 69 12.02 -8.93 5.72
CA PRO A 69 11.32 -8.86 7.01
C PRO A 69 10.02 -8.04 6.98
N GLY A 70 9.69 -7.35 5.89
CA GLY A 70 8.52 -6.52 5.68
C GLY A 70 8.13 -6.47 4.21
N MET A 71 6.87 -6.13 3.90
CA MET A 71 6.40 -6.04 2.51
C MET A 71 7.23 -5.05 1.67
N ASN A 72 7.76 -3.99 2.28
CA ASN A 72 8.62 -3.00 1.64
C ASN A 72 10.02 -3.53 1.26
N ALA A 73 10.43 -4.68 1.80
CA ALA A 73 11.75 -5.27 1.48
C ALA A 73 11.89 -5.62 0.00
N LEU A 74 10.81 -6.07 -0.64
CA LEU A 74 10.80 -6.39 -2.06
C LEU A 74 11.10 -5.15 -2.93
N VAL A 75 10.41 -4.04 -2.67
CA VAL A 75 10.62 -2.79 -3.41
C VAL A 75 12.02 -2.22 -3.15
N ARG A 76 12.51 -2.32 -1.90
CA ARG A 76 13.88 -1.90 -1.57
C ARG A 76 14.93 -2.70 -2.33
N GLN A 77 14.75 -4.02 -2.44
CA GLN A 77 15.65 -4.87 -3.20
C GLN A 77 15.69 -4.48 -4.68
N TRP A 78 14.55 -4.23 -5.28
CA TRP A 78 14.48 -3.82 -6.68
C TRP A 78 15.00 -2.39 -6.92
N ALA A 79 14.89 -1.51 -5.92
CA ALA A 79 15.43 -0.15 -6.00
C ALA A 79 16.95 -0.08 -5.71
N GLN A 80 17.58 -1.15 -5.20
CA GLN A 80 18.98 -1.11 -4.79
C GLN A 80 19.94 -0.64 -5.90
N PRO A 81 19.81 -1.07 -7.17
CA PRO A 81 20.68 -0.57 -8.23
C PRO A 81 20.60 0.96 -8.43
N LEU A 82 19.41 1.55 -8.24
CA LEU A 82 19.23 3.01 -8.33
C LEU A 82 19.87 3.73 -7.13
N VAL A 83 19.80 3.11 -5.95
CA VAL A 83 20.49 3.62 -4.75
C VAL A 83 22.01 3.61 -4.96
N ASP A 84 22.54 2.49 -5.45
CA ASP A 84 23.98 2.31 -5.67
C ASP A 84 24.51 3.26 -6.77
N ALA A 85 23.68 3.60 -7.75
CA ALA A 85 23.97 4.57 -8.80
C ALA A 85 23.74 6.04 -8.39
N GLY A 86 23.26 6.31 -7.17
CA GLY A 86 22.93 7.67 -6.71
C GLY A 86 21.74 8.31 -7.45
N GLN A 87 20.89 7.50 -8.05
CA GLN A 87 19.74 7.95 -8.84
C GLN A 87 18.42 8.02 -8.06
N LEU A 88 18.45 7.71 -6.76
CA LEU A 88 17.29 7.78 -5.88
C LEU A 88 17.42 8.96 -4.91
N VAL A 89 16.51 9.92 -5.03
CA VAL A 89 16.39 11.05 -4.11
C VAL A 89 15.16 10.84 -3.23
N LEU A 90 15.36 10.80 -1.92
CA LEU A 90 14.31 10.62 -0.91
C LEU A 90 13.97 11.95 -0.21
N ASP A 91 12.86 11.96 0.53
CA ASP A 91 12.38 13.11 1.30
C ASP A 91 12.24 14.39 0.46
N THR A 92 11.98 14.21 -0.85
CA THR A 92 11.88 15.29 -1.83
C THR A 92 10.56 15.15 -2.57
N ARG A 93 9.74 16.19 -2.51
CA ARG A 93 8.44 16.22 -3.18
C ARG A 93 8.49 17.12 -4.41
N VAL A 94 8.13 16.58 -5.58
CA VAL A 94 7.89 17.39 -6.78
C VAL A 94 6.60 18.18 -6.58
N VAL A 95 6.67 19.48 -6.77
CA VAL A 95 5.54 20.41 -6.61
C VAL A 95 5.13 21.07 -7.91
N TYR A 96 6.01 21.07 -8.92
CA TYR A 96 5.73 21.66 -10.22
C TYR A 96 6.55 21.01 -11.32
N ILE A 97 5.98 20.89 -12.52
CA ILE A 97 6.60 20.36 -13.74
C ILE A 97 6.54 21.46 -14.78
N GLU A 98 7.67 21.84 -15.35
CA GLU A 98 7.75 22.87 -16.40
C GLU A 98 8.80 22.48 -17.44
N GLU A 99 8.72 23.11 -18.62
CA GLU A 99 9.77 22.99 -19.64
C GLU A 99 11.11 23.49 -19.07
N ASP A 100 12.19 22.78 -19.43
CA ASP A 100 13.53 23.17 -19.03
C ASP A 100 13.91 24.52 -19.66
N LYS A 101 14.37 25.45 -18.86
CA LYS A 101 14.72 26.81 -19.30
C LYS A 101 15.92 26.87 -20.28
N LEU A 102 16.78 25.84 -20.26
CA LEU A 102 17.95 25.74 -21.12
C LEU A 102 17.68 24.92 -22.37
N ASP A 103 16.75 23.97 -22.31
CA ASP A 103 16.32 23.13 -23.42
C ASP A 103 14.80 22.86 -23.34
N PRO A 104 13.98 23.66 -24.07
CA PRO A 104 12.51 23.52 -24.04
C PRO A 104 11.97 22.14 -24.50
N LYS A 105 12.82 21.27 -25.05
CA LYS A 105 12.45 19.88 -25.37
C LYS A 105 12.56 18.94 -24.19
N ARG A 106 13.04 19.43 -23.07
CA ARG A 106 13.22 18.68 -21.81
C ARG A 106 12.37 19.25 -20.70
N TRP A 107 12.32 18.51 -19.63
CA TRP A 107 11.56 18.86 -18.44
C TRP A 107 12.48 19.25 -17.29
N GLN A 108 12.02 20.21 -16.48
CA GLN A 108 12.55 20.47 -15.15
C GLN A 108 11.47 20.32 -14.10
N LEU A 109 11.89 19.87 -12.92
CA LEU A 109 11.03 19.59 -11.77
C LEU A 109 11.40 20.54 -10.64
N GLN A 110 10.42 21.29 -10.15
CA GLN A 110 10.57 22.04 -8.90
C GLN A 110 10.20 21.14 -7.73
N THR A 111 11.02 21.18 -6.68
CA THR A 111 10.86 20.31 -5.51
C THR A 111 10.80 21.11 -4.23
N ASP A 112 10.12 20.57 -3.20
CA ASP A 112 10.14 21.05 -1.84
C ASP A 112 10.65 19.98 -0.87
N GLY A 113 10.93 20.39 0.40
CA GLY A 113 11.50 19.54 1.42
C GLY A 113 12.96 19.82 1.70
N PRO A 114 13.68 18.92 2.41
CA PRO A 114 15.08 19.12 2.79
C PRO A 114 16.05 19.30 1.61
N GLY A 115 15.71 18.74 0.43
CA GLY A 115 16.45 18.87 -0.83
C GLY A 115 15.75 19.78 -1.85
N ALA A 116 15.02 20.81 -1.39
CA ALA A 116 14.30 21.73 -2.28
C ALA A 116 15.20 22.35 -3.33
N GLY A 117 14.76 22.37 -4.58
CA GLY A 117 15.51 22.89 -5.69
C GLY A 117 14.82 22.67 -7.05
N VAL A 118 15.58 22.89 -8.11
CA VAL A 118 15.19 22.61 -9.48
C VAL A 118 16.09 21.52 -10.02
N HIS A 119 15.47 20.46 -10.52
CA HIS A 119 16.15 19.36 -11.20
C HIS A 119 15.79 19.41 -12.68
N SER A 120 16.76 19.51 -13.56
CA SER A 120 16.60 19.80 -14.99
C SER A 120 17.13 18.69 -15.88
N GLY A 121 16.76 18.74 -17.16
CA GLY A 121 17.34 17.90 -18.21
C GLY A 121 16.68 16.54 -18.39
N PHE A 122 15.41 16.37 -18.00
CA PHE A 122 14.66 15.12 -18.16
C PHE A 122 14.02 15.04 -19.54
N ASP A 123 14.22 13.94 -20.24
CA ASP A 123 13.60 13.69 -21.55
C ASP A 123 12.13 13.26 -21.41
N ALA A 124 11.74 12.70 -20.27
CA ALA A 124 10.37 12.31 -19.95
C ALA A 124 10.10 12.39 -18.45
N VAL A 125 8.84 12.52 -18.05
CA VAL A 125 8.39 12.51 -16.65
C VAL A 125 7.33 11.43 -16.44
N VAL A 126 7.55 10.54 -15.48
CA VAL A 126 6.58 9.49 -15.11
C VAL A 126 6.08 9.69 -13.68
N LEU A 127 4.77 9.85 -13.53
CA LEU A 127 4.09 10.02 -12.27
C LEU A 127 3.64 8.65 -11.71
N ALA A 128 4.53 7.97 -10.98
CA ALA A 128 4.22 6.69 -10.31
C ALA A 128 3.64 6.93 -8.90
N ILE A 129 2.65 7.81 -8.80
CA ILE A 129 1.98 8.26 -7.57
C ILE A 129 0.47 8.02 -7.69
N PRO A 130 -0.32 8.11 -6.58
CA PRO A 130 -1.77 7.97 -6.65
C PRO A 130 -2.43 8.91 -7.66
N ALA A 131 -3.40 8.41 -8.44
CA ALA A 131 -4.04 9.16 -9.52
C ALA A 131 -4.55 10.55 -9.12
N PRO A 132 -5.17 10.79 -7.94
CA PRO A 132 -5.57 12.13 -7.53
C PRO A 132 -4.39 13.09 -7.32
N GLN A 133 -3.24 12.58 -6.88
CA GLN A 133 -2.02 13.38 -6.71
C GLN A 133 -1.38 13.70 -8.07
N ALA A 134 -1.32 12.72 -8.98
CA ALA A 134 -0.87 12.93 -10.36
C ALA A 134 -1.75 13.97 -11.07
N HIS A 135 -3.07 13.84 -10.97
CA HIS A 135 -4.02 14.80 -11.51
C HIS A 135 -3.80 16.22 -10.97
N ALA A 136 -3.64 16.36 -9.65
CA ALA A 136 -3.41 17.67 -9.03
C ALA A 136 -2.10 18.30 -9.52
N LEU A 137 -1.01 17.53 -9.56
CA LEU A 137 0.30 18.01 -10.00
C LEU A 137 0.28 18.47 -11.47
N LEU A 138 -0.32 17.67 -12.36
CA LEU A 138 -0.43 18.02 -13.78
C LEU A 138 -1.33 19.23 -14.01
N ARG A 139 -2.45 19.33 -13.31
CA ARG A 139 -3.35 20.48 -13.39
C ARG A 139 -2.65 21.77 -12.93
N ASP A 140 -1.97 21.70 -11.78
CA ASP A 140 -1.31 22.87 -11.18
C ASP A 140 -0.07 23.28 -12.02
N SER A 141 0.51 22.36 -12.78
CA SER A 141 1.61 22.59 -13.73
C SER A 141 1.13 22.97 -15.13
N GLU A 142 -0.17 22.91 -15.41
CA GLU A 142 -0.78 23.16 -16.71
C GLU A 142 -0.21 22.26 -17.84
N GLN A 143 0.19 21.02 -17.49
CA GLN A 143 0.83 20.08 -18.40
C GLN A 143 -0.07 18.90 -18.76
N ALA A 144 0.19 18.26 -19.90
CA ALA A 144 -0.39 17.00 -20.35
C ALA A 144 -1.92 16.95 -20.21
N ALA A 145 -2.63 17.92 -20.77
CA ALA A 145 -4.10 18.01 -20.70
C ALA A 145 -4.85 16.70 -21.04
N PRO A 146 -4.43 15.86 -22.01
CA PRO A 146 -5.06 14.57 -22.27
C PRO A 146 -5.05 13.63 -21.06
N LEU A 147 -3.99 13.63 -20.26
CA LEU A 147 -3.88 12.78 -19.05
C LEU A 147 -4.85 13.24 -17.96
N LEU A 148 -5.16 14.52 -17.85
CA LEU A 148 -6.10 15.03 -16.83
C LEU A 148 -7.48 14.39 -16.98
N ALA A 149 -7.97 14.22 -18.21
CA ALA A 149 -9.25 13.57 -18.47
C ALA A 149 -9.25 12.08 -18.07
N ASP A 150 -8.18 11.36 -18.38
CA ASP A 150 -7.99 9.96 -18.00
C ASP A 150 -7.94 9.80 -16.46
N LEU A 151 -7.13 10.61 -15.80
CA LEU A 151 -6.94 10.56 -14.34
C LEU A 151 -8.18 10.97 -13.54
N ALA A 152 -8.98 11.91 -14.04
CA ALA A 152 -10.23 12.34 -13.43
C ALA A 152 -11.26 11.21 -13.31
N GLY A 153 -11.17 10.19 -14.17
CA GLY A 153 -12.04 9.01 -14.17
C GLY A 153 -11.72 7.99 -13.07
N VAL A 154 -10.53 8.07 -12.44
CA VAL A 154 -10.05 7.12 -11.44
C VAL A 154 -10.58 7.46 -10.06
N ASN A 155 -11.17 6.47 -9.36
CA ASN A 155 -11.63 6.66 -7.99
C ASN A 155 -10.80 5.81 -7.01
N VAL A 156 -10.27 6.45 -5.97
CA VAL A 156 -9.47 5.81 -4.93
C VAL A 156 -10.06 6.12 -3.56
N ALA A 157 -10.44 5.09 -2.83
CA ALA A 157 -10.99 5.21 -1.49
C ALA A 157 -9.87 5.27 -0.43
N PRO A 158 -10.08 6.01 0.68
CA PRO A 158 -9.15 6.03 1.80
C PRO A 158 -9.27 4.79 2.69
N CYS A 159 -8.26 4.60 3.54
CA CYS A 159 -8.25 3.57 4.57
C CYS A 159 -7.54 4.07 5.83
N TRP A 160 -8.20 3.99 6.98
CA TRP A 160 -7.54 4.04 8.27
C TRP A 160 -7.05 2.64 8.63
N THR A 161 -5.80 2.54 9.06
CA THR A 161 -5.18 1.28 9.47
C THR A 161 -4.74 1.38 10.92
N LEU A 162 -5.23 0.47 11.78
CA LEU A 162 -4.81 0.32 13.15
C LEU A 162 -3.73 -0.77 13.23
N MET A 163 -2.68 -0.53 14.00
CA MET A 163 -1.61 -1.45 14.33
C MET A 163 -1.57 -1.64 15.84
N VAL A 164 -1.62 -2.88 16.32
CA VAL A 164 -1.59 -3.19 17.76
C VAL A 164 -0.63 -4.34 18.07
N ALA A 165 0.03 -4.30 19.23
CA ALA A 165 0.91 -5.34 19.70
C ALA A 165 0.56 -5.78 21.15
N PHE A 166 0.72 -7.08 21.40
CA PHE A 166 0.45 -7.73 22.68
C PHE A 166 1.65 -8.60 23.09
N PRO A 167 2.77 -8.03 23.54
CA PRO A 167 3.94 -8.81 23.93
C PRO A 167 3.66 -9.77 25.09
N GLN A 168 2.69 -9.45 25.96
CA GLN A 168 2.25 -10.31 27.06
C GLN A 168 1.58 -11.62 26.60
N ALA A 169 1.14 -11.71 25.33
CA ALA A 169 0.54 -12.94 24.79
C ALA A 169 1.51 -14.13 24.76
N GLN A 170 2.80 -13.90 24.89
CA GLN A 170 3.82 -14.94 24.95
C GLN A 170 4.02 -15.53 26.34
N GLN A 171 3.34 -15.00 27.36
CA GLN A 171 3.45 -15.54 28.72
C GLN A 171 2.76 -16.90 28.79
N PRO A 172 3.36 -17.92 29.46
CA PRO A 172 2.80 -19.27 29.54
C PRO A 172 1.40 -19.36 30.18
N THR A 173 1.02 -18.35 30.95
CA THR A 173 -0.30 -18.24 31.60
C THR A 173 -1.41 -17.75 30.67
N LEU A 174 -1.07 -17.18 29.53
CA LEU A 174 -2.01 -16.71 28.51
C LEU A 174 -2.06 -17.72 27.35
N GLN A 175 -2.86 -18.79 27.54
CA GLN A 175 -2.92 -19.92 26.60
C GLN A 175 -3.52 -19.58 25.24
N SER A 176 -4.33 -18.53 25.13
CA SER A 176 -4.79 -18.01 23.84
C SER A 176 -5.21 -16.55 23.95
N LEU A 177 -4.60 -15.69 23.16
CA LEU A 177 -5.05 -14.32 22.98
C LEU A 177 -5.82 -14.22 21.67
N GLY A 178 -7.13 -14.36 21.72
CA GLY A 178 -8.01 -14.16 20.58
C GLY A 178 -8.08 -15.34 19.60
N PRO A 179 -8.52 -15.05 18.37
CA PRO A 179 -8.86 -16.07 17.39
C PRO A 179 -7.64 -16.82 16.85
N GLN A 180 -7.88 -18.07 16.42
CA GLN A 180 -6.82 -18.95 15.88
C GLN A 180 -6.56 -18.74 14.39
N TRP A 181 -7.32 -17.89 13.70
CA TRP A 181 -7.11 -17.56 12.30
C TRP A 181 -6.04 -16.47 12.12
N ASN A 182 -5.39 -16.44 10.95
CA ASN A 182 -4.33 -15.49 10.62
C ASN A 182 -4.83 -14.27 9.87
N VAL A 183 -5.97 -14.38 9.20
CA VAL A 183 -6.54 -13.32 8.38
C VAL A 183 -8.06 -13.47 8.29
N ALA A 184 -8.75 -12.34 8.33
CA ALA A 184 -10.19 -12.31 8.17
C ALA A 184 -10.68 -11.05 7.44
N ARG A 185 -11.77 -11.22 6.69
CA ARG A 185 -12.67 -10.13 6.28
C ARG A 185 -13.75 -9.99 7.34
N SER A 186 -14.22 -8.78 7.56
CA SER A 186 -15.32 -8.52 8.49
C SER A 186 -16.39 -7.68 7.82
N THR A 187 -17.66 -7.97 8.14
CA THR A 187 -18.80 -7.13 7.78
C THR A 187 -19.10 -6.08 8.83
N HIS A 188 -18.28 -5.98 9.88
CA HIS A 188 -18.40 -4.94 10.88
C HIS A 188 -18.31 -3.55 10.24
N HIS A 189 -19.20 -2.64 10.62
CA HIS A 189 -19.35 -1.32 9.97
C HIS A 189 -18.08 -0.45 9.98
N ARG A 190 -17.11 -0.71 10.88
CA ARG A 190 -15.84 0.02 10.96
C ARG A 190 -14.67 -0.73 10.36
N ILE A 191 -14.62 -2.07 10.48
CA ILE A 191 -13.49 -2.91 10.08
C ILE A 191 -13.86 -3.76 8.89
N SER A 192 -13.00 -3.79 7.88
CA SER A 192 -13.16 -4.66 6.71
C SER A 192 -12.15 -5.80 6.66
N TRP A 193 -10.97 -5.63 7.29
CA TRP A 193 -9.87 -6.58 7.19
C TRP A 193 -9.03 -6.61 8.45
N LEU A 194 -8.61 -7.83 8.85
CA LEU A 194 -7.70 -8.06 9.96
C LEU A 194 -6.64 -9.07 9.53
N ALA A 195 -5.37 -8.78 9.84
CA ALA A 195 -4.24 -9.66 9.59
C ALA A 195 -3.36 -9.76 10.83
N ARG A 196 -3.02 -11.01 11.21
CA ARG A 196 -2.07 -11.30 12.27
C ARG A 196 -0.66 -11.22 11.73
N GLU A 197 0.09 -10.18 12.08
CA GLU A 197 1.46 -9.96 11.61
C GLU A 197 2.42 -11.05 12.08
N SER A 198 2.25 -11.53 13.31
CA SER A 198 3.07 -12.61 13.90
C SER A 198 2.93 -13.96 13.17
N SER A 199 1.90 -14.13 12.36
CA SER A 199 1.71 -15.36 11.56
C SER A 199 2.49 -15.35 10.24
N LYS A 200 3.01 -14.20 9.83
CA LYS A 200 3.76 -14.08 8.59
C LYS A 200 5.20 -14.59 8.76
N PRO A 201 5.77 -15.28 7.76
CA PRO A 201 7.14 -15.77 7.81
C PRO A 201 8.17 -14.69 8.15
N GLY A 202 9.02 -14.96 9.15
CA GLY A 202 10.13 -14.08 9.53
C GLY A 202 9.72 -12.80 10.27
N ARG A 203 8.52 -12.76 10.87
CA ARG A 203 8.03 -11.58 11.61
C ARG A 203 8.28 -11.60 13.11
N GLY A 204 8.78 -12.71 13.63
CA GLY A 204 8.95 -12.92 15.07
C GLY A 204 7.66 -13.23 15.82
N PRO A 205 7.76 -13.67 17.08
CA PRO A 205 6.68 -14.32 17.79
C PRO A 205 5.73 -13.36 18.55
N ILE A 206 6.09 -12.07 18.69
CA ILE A 206 5.22 -11.12 19.40
C ILE A 206 3.89 -11.00 18.67
N GLU A 207 2.80 -11.19 19.39
CA GLU A 207 1.44 -11.09 18.85
C GLU A 207 1.16 -9.66 18.38
N ARG A 208 0.90 -9.51 17.08
CA ARG A 208 0.64 -8.21 16.42
C ARG A 208 -0.44 -8.34 15.39
N TRP A 209 -1.23 -7.28 15.26
CA TRP A 209 -2.32 -7.20 14.30
C TRP A 209 -2.27 -5.90 13.53
N THR A 210 -2.53 -6.01 12.23
CA THR A 210 -2.88 -4.89 11.36
C THR A 210 -4.35 -5.01 11.00
N VAL A 211 -5.10 -3.93 11.24
CA VAL A 211 -6.55 -3.88 11.08
C VAL A 211 -6.90 -2.73 10.16
N GLN A 212 -7.54 -3.02 9.04
CA GLN A 212 -7.96 -2.01 8.07
C GLN A 212 -9.43 -1.69 8.23
N ALA A 213 -9.72 -0.40 8.35
CA ALA A 213 -11.08 0.09 8.40
C ALA A 213 -11.78 -0.05 7.05
N SER A 214 -13.11 -0.12 7.06
CA SER A 214 -13.87 -0.14 5.81
C SER A 214 -13.72 1.19 5.05
N PRO A 215 -13.72 1.15 3.70
CA PRO A 215 -13.60 2.37 2.89
C PRO A 215 -14.67 3.42 3.23
N ALA A 216 -15.92 3.00 3.39
CA ALA A 216 -17.03 3.89 3.72
C ALA A 216 -16.86 4.55 5.10
N TRP A 217 -16.38 3.81 6.09
CA TRP A 217 -16.09 4.38 7.42
C TRP A 217 -14.88 5.31 7.34
N SER A 218 -13.82 4.91 6.65
CA SER A 218 -12.62 5.72 6.47
C SER A 218 -12.92 7.05 5.79
N GLN A 219 -13.79 7.05 4.77
CA GLN A 219 -14.21 8.27 4.08
C GLN A 219 -14.95 9.24 5.01
N ARG A 220 -15.86 8.73 5.84
CA ARG A 220 -16.63 9.58 6.80
C ARG A 220 -15.76 10.13 7.92
N HIS A 221 -14.65 9.48 8.23
CA HIS A 221 -13.74 9.83 9.32
C HIS A 221 -12.35 10.25 8.81
N LEU A 222 -12.25 10.67 7.54
CA LEU A 222 -10.98 10.96 6.91
C LEU A 222 -10.19 12.06 7.61
N GLU A 223 -10.89 13.09 8.07
CA GLU A 223 -10.28 14.25 8.74
C GLU A 223 -10.46 14.24 10.27
N ASP A 224 -10.96 13.13 10.84
CA ASP A 224 -11.04 12.98 12.29
C ASP A 224 -9.63 12.94 12.90
N ASP A 225 -9.54 13.35 14.15
CA ASP A 225 -8.34 13.25 14.96
C ASP A 225 -7.89 11.78 15.13
N ALA A 226 -6.57 11.55 15.04
CA ALA A 226 -5.97 10.21 15.04
C ALA A 226 -6.25 9.44 16.35
N GLU A 227 -6.24 10.10 17.51
CA GLU A 227 -6.50 9.44 18.79
C GLU A 227 -7.97 9.02 18.90
N ARG A 228 -8.88 9.86 18.40
CA ARG A 228 -10.30 9.50 18.31
C ARG A 228 -10.55 8.32 17.37
N VAL A 229 -9.89 8.29 16.23
CA VAL A 229 -9.94 7.16 15.27
C VAL A 229 -9.39 5.90 15.91
N LYS A 230 -8.22 6.00 16.58
CA LYS A 230 -7.58 4.89 17.29
C LYS A 230 -8.52 4.26 18.32
N ALA A 231 -9.14 5.08 19.18
CA ALA A 231 -10.08 4.60 20.19
C ALA A 231 -11.29 3.85 19.58
N LYS A 232 -11.86 4.39 18.49
CA LYS A 232 -12.98 3.76 17.77
C LYS A 232 -12.59 2.41 17.14
N LEU A 233 -11.38 2.33 16.56
CA LEU A 233 -10.90 1.10 15.91
C LEU A 233 -10.45 0.05 16.94
N LEU A 234 -9.86 0.43 18.07
CA LEU A 234 -9.55 -0.47 19.18
C LEU A 234 -10.84 -1.10 19.74
N LYS A 235 -11.89 -0.31 19.94
CA LYS A 235 -13.18 -0.84 20.35
C LYS A 235 -13.71 -1.86 19.35
N ALA A 236 -13.71 -1.53 18.07
CA ALA A 236 -14.16 -2.43 17.01
C ALA A 236 -13.29 -3.70 16.90
N PHE A 237 -11.97 -3.57 17.10
CA PHE A 237 -11.06 -4.71 17.18
C PHE A 237 -11.43 -5.67 18.29
N THR A 238 -11.70 -5.14 19.49
CA THR A 238 -12.18 -5.94 20.64
C THR A 238 -13.52 -6.62 20.34
N GLU A 239 -14.45 -5.91 19.71
CA GLU A 239 -15.77 -6.45 19.35
C GLU A 239 -15.65 -7.63 18.36
N VAL A 240 -14.75 -7.52 17.36
CA VAL A 240 -14.57 -8.53 16.30
C VAL A 240 -13.69 -9.70 16.75
N THR A 241 -12.64 -9.45 17.54
CA THR A 241 -11.67 -10.49 17.90
C THR A 241 -11.91 -11.12 19.26
N GLY A 242 -12.68 -10.48 20.14
CA GLY A 242 -12.83 -10.86 21.54
C GLY A 242 -11.61 -10.55 22.41
N ILE A 243 -10.54 -9.99 21.85
CA ILE A 243 -9.33 -9.60 22.59
C ILE A 243 -9.64 -8.35 23.42
N ARG A 244 -9.68 -8.50 24.75
CA ARG A 244 -10.00 -7.43 25.71
C ARG A 244 -8.78 -6.88 26.42
N ALA A 245 -7.60 -7.49 26.21
CA ALA A 245 -6.35 -6.99 26.77
C ALA A 245 -6.04 -5.60 26.20
N GLU A 246 -5.56 -4.72 27.04
CA GLU A 246 -5.08 -3.42 26.61
C GLU A 246 -3.73 -3.60 25.89
N PRO A 247 -3.58 -3.11 24.64
CA PRO A 247 -2.34 -3.24 23.92
C PRO A 247 -1.31 -2.21 24.41
N PRO A 248 -0.10 -2.62 24.83
CA PRO A 248 1.01 -1.69 25.14
C PRO A 248 1.42 -0.82 23.94
N TYR A 249 1.13 -1.26 22.74
CA TYR A 249 1.32 -0.47 21.52
C TYR A 249 0.04 -0.46 20.70
N ALA A 250 -0.43 0.75 20.41
CA ALA A 250 -1.49 1.00 19.45
C ALA A 250 -1.22 2.29 18.66
N SER A 251 -1.24 2.20 17.34
CA SER A 251 -1.05 3.35 16.46
C SER A 251 -1.98 3.23 15.25
N VAL A 252 -2.37 4.37 14.70
CA VAL A 252 -3.13 4.42 13.45
C VAL A 252 -2.36 5.12 12.34
N HIS A 253 -2.67 4.75 11.11
CA HIS A 253 -2.17 5.42 9.92
C HIS A 253 -3.32 5.72 8.97
N ARG A 254 -3.31 6.93 8.41
CA ARG A 254 -4.31 7.40 7.46
C ARG A 254 -3.78 7.30 6.03
N TRP A 255 -4.31 6.37 5.26
CA TRP A 255 -4.10 6.30 3.81
C TRP A 255 -5.21 7.11 3.12
N ARG A 256 -4.88 8.25 2.54
CA ARG A 256 -5.85 9.04 1.77
C ARG A 256 -6.23 8.36 0.46
N TYR A 257 -5.29 7.63 -0.12
CA TYR A 257 -5.42 6.93 -1.40
C TYR A 257 -4.97 5.48 -1.19
N ALA A 258 -5.91 4.62 -0.83
CA ALA A 258 -5.61 3.27 -0.38
C ALA A 258 -6.10 2.17 -1.30
N GLN A 259 -7.32 2.29 -1.79
CA GLN A 259 -7.96 1.24 -2.57
C GLN A 259 -8.65 1.83 -3.79
N THR A 260 -8.21 1.43 -4.96
CA THR A 260 -8.87 1.82 -6.21
C THR A 260 -10.23 1.13 -6.30
N THR A 261 -11.28 1.93 -6.41
CA THR A 261 -12.67 1.47 -6.56
C THR A 261 -13.16 1.56 -7.99
N LYS A 262 -12.57 2.47 -8.77
CA LYS A 262 -12.77 2.55 -10.22
C LYS A 262 -11.40 2.77 -10.87
N PRO A 263 -10.81 1.73 -11.48
CA PRO A 263 -9.52 1.84 -12.15
C PRO A 263 -9.61 2.61 -13.47
N LEU A 264 -8.46 2.99 -14.00
CA LEU A 264 -8.32 3.61 -15.31
C LEU A 264 -8.81 2.66 -16.44
N GLY A 265 -8.55 1.34 -16.29
CA GLY A 265 -8.91 0.34 -17.30
C GLY A 265 -7.89 0.20 -18.44
N LYS A 266 -6.72 0.86 -18.31
CA LYS A 266 -5.55 0.74 -19.18
C LYS A 266 -4.33 0.41 -18.31
N THR A 267 -3.26 -0.13 -18.89
CA THR A 267 -2.05 -0.46 -18.14
C THR A 267 -1.30 0.77 -17.62
N HIS A 268 -1.36 1.87 -18.37
CA HIS A 268 -0.75 3.16 -18.03
C HIS A 268 -1.47 4.28 -18.80
N ALA A 269 -1.15 5.52 -18.49
CA ALA A 269 -1.51 6.70 -19.28
C ALA A 269 -0.22 7.36 -19.78
N TRP A 270 -0.12 7.60 -21.09
CA TRP A 270 1.04 8.19 -21.74
C TRP A 270 0.62 9.25 -22.75
N ASP A 271 1.19 10.41 -22.65
CA ASP A 271 1.10 11.49 -23.65
C ASP A 271 2.43 11.57 -24.41
N ALA A 272 2.42 11.09 -25.64
CA ALA A 272 3.61 11.04 -26.49
C ALA A 272 4.06 12.41 -26.99
N GLU A 273 3.18 13.42 -26.98
CA GLU A 273 3.53 14.78 -27.40
C GLU A 273 4.33 15.49 -26.31
N SER A 274 3.89 15.39 -25.06
CA SER A 274 4.58 16.00 -23.93
C SER A 274 5.65 15.10 -23.31
N HIS A 275 5.72 13.82 -23.66
CA HIS A 275 6.57 12.83 -22.99
C HIS A 275 6.30 12.75 -21.47
N ILE A 276 5.04 12.92 -21.08
CA ILE A 276 4.62 12.76 -19.69
C ILE A 276 3.73 11.52 -19.57
N GLY A 277 3.94 10.74 -18.53
CA GLY A 277 3.14 9.55 -18.25
C GLY A 277 2.74 9.40 -16.81
N ALA A 278 1.76 8.52 -16.56
CA ALA A 278 1.34 8.15 -15.23
C ALA A 278 1.05 6.66 -15.15
N CYS A 279 1.49 6.02 -14.05
CA CYS A 279 1.31 4.60 -13.81
C CYS A 279 1.10 4.32 -12.31
N GLY A 280 0.57 3.14 -12.02
CA GLY A 280 0.32 2.67 -10.67
C GLY A 280 -0.70 1.53 -10.64
N ASP A 281 -0.91 0.92 -9.49
CA ASP A 281 -1.93 -0.13 -9.32
C ASP A 281 -3.32 0.34 -9.76
N TRP A 282 -3.63 1.61 -9.55
CA TRP A 282 -4.89 2.26 -9.92
C TRP A 282 -5.19 2.23 -11.44
N CYS A 283 -4.22 1.94 -12.27
CA CYS A 283 -4.44 1.73 -13.70
C CYS A 283 -5.28 0.48 -13.98
N LEU A 284 -5.00 -0.61 -13.25
CA LEU A 284 -5.59 -1.94 -13.45
C LEU A 284 -6.52 -2.37 -12.31
N GLY A 285 -6.22 -1.95 -11.07
CA GLY A 285 -6.98 -2.35 -9.90
C GLY A 285 -6.40 -1.82 -8.60
N HIS A 286 -6.07 -2.71 -7.66
CA HIS A 286 -5.53 -2.33 -6.35
C HIS A 286 -4.56 -3.38 -5.78
N ARG A 287 -3.98 -4.24 -6.63
CA ARG A 287 -3.04 -5.28 -6.21
C ARG A 287 -1.60 -4.78 -6.34
N VAL A 288 -0.71 -5.41 -5.60
CA VAL A 288 0.73 -5.20 -5.75
C VAL A 288 1.19 -5.53 -7.18
N GLU A 289 0.68 -6.63 -7.74
CA GLU A 289 0.95 -7.05 -9.12
C GLU A 289 0.48 -6.02 -10.16
N ASP A 290 -0.70 -5.41 -9.96
CA ASP A 290 -1.23 -4.36 -10.83
C ASP A 290 -0.25 -3.18 -10.92
N GLY A 291 0.36 -2.80 -9.79
CA GLY A 291 1.38 -1.76 -9.74
C GLY A 291 2.66 -2.12 -10.50
N PHE A 292 3.10 -3.38 -10.39
CA PHE A 292 4.26 -3.88 -11.14
C PHE A 292 3.99 -3.91 -12.65
N VAL A 293 2.86 -4.48 -13.06
CA VAL A 293 2.50 -4.58 -14.49
C VAL A 293 2.36 -3.19 -15.10
N SER A 294 1.68 -2.29 -14.40
CA SER A 294 1.51 -0.91 -14.86
C SER A 294 2.85 -0.19 -15.05
N GLY A 295 3.76 -0.32 -14.07
CA GLY A 295 5.10 0.29 -14.17
C GLY A 295 5.94 -0.31 -15.29
N LEU A 296 5.87 -1.62 -15.51
CA LEU A 296 6.57 -2.30 -16.60
C LEU A 296 6.07 -1.84 -17.97
N GLU A 297 4.74 -1.81 -18.17
CA GLU A 297 4.13 -1.36 -19.42
C GLU A 297 4.45 0.11 -19.71
N MET A 298 4.47 0.96 -18.66
CA MET A 298 4.88 2.35 -18.78
C MET A 298 6.35 2.48 -19.25
N ALA A 299 7.25 1.68 -18.65
CA ALA A 299 8.65 1.69 -19.04
C ALA A 299 8.85 1.24 -20.50
N LEU A 300 8.09 0.24 -20.95
CA LEU A 300 8.14 -0.24 -22.35
C LEU A 300 7.54 0.78 -23.34
N ALA A 301 6.61 1.62 -22.91
CA ALA A 301 6.02 2.65 -23.76
C ALA A 301 6.94 3.87 -23.99
N ILE A 302 7.93 4.07 -23.12
CA ILE A 302 8.90 5.16 -23.21
C ILE A 302 10.10 4.78 -24.10
N LEU A 303 10.43 3.48 -24.19
CA LEU A 303 11.55 2.95 -24.97
C LEU A 303 11.25 2.99 -26.46
#